data_06a7969f1c7166b15358c498faeb22fb
#
_entry.id   06a7969f1c7166b15358c498faeb22fb
#
_cell.length_a   1.000
_cell.length_b   1.000
_cell.length_c   1.000
_cell.angle_alpha   90.00
_cell.angle_beta   90.00
_cell.angle_gamma   90.00
#
_symmetry.space_group_name_H-M   'P 1'
#
loop_
_entity.id
_entity.type
_entity.pdbx_description
1 polymer ?
#
loop_
_entity_poly.entity_id
_entity_poly.type
_entity_poly.pdbx_seq_one_letter_code
_entity_poly.pdbx_strand_id
1 'polypeptide(L)'
;MNIKSIKHHTALVVAALAIIGTTACNERKFHVDGTIENAADSTLYFENMSLNGPVKVDSVKLSADGSFSFDGKAPSAPEFYRLRIAGQIINIAIDSTETVNVKAQYPGMASQYEVSGSDDCTRIKELAIMQMQLQSQINMIANNPQLGADAVNDSINKVIENYKGIVKTLYIFKEPMKASSYFALFQTLYAGGQSLLIFNPRSSAEDVKVFAAVATSWDTFYPNEERGENLHNIAIEGMKDVRLLQSRMAGTTIDASKVQTTGIIDFTLADNKGVQRSLSSLKGNVVLLDFHLFANEKSMQRIMMLRELYNKYHAAGFEIYQVSVDPDEHFWKTQTAALPWVSTRVDENTQKVLQLYNVGQIPTFFLLDKNCNVVKRDVQIKDIDAEIKALL
;
A
#
# COMPACT_ATOMS: atom_id res chain seq x y z
N MET A 1 -3.76 -83.80 -27.95
CA MET A 1 -3.41 -82.36 -27.75
C MET A 1 -4.47 -81.74 -26.84
N ASN A 2 -4.07 -81.37 -25.62
CA ASN A 2 -4.97 -81.17 -24.48
C ASN A 2 -5.65 -79.83 -24.42
N ILE A 3 -6.95 -79.77 -24.62
CA ILE A 3 -7.80 -78.55 -24.62
C ILE A 3 -7.85 -77.85 -23.25
N LYS A 4 -7.28 -78.44 -22.19
CA LYS A 4 -7.25 -77.85 -20.85
C LYS A 4 -6.18 -76.77 -20.61
N SER A 5 -5.16 -76.66 -21.50
CA SER A 5 -4.07 -75.68 -21.34
C SER A 5 -4.44 -74.27 -21.86
N ILE A 6 -5.44 -74.17 -22.77
CA ILE A 6 -5.79 -72.88 -23.37
C ILE A 6 -6.71 -72.03 -22.48
N LYS A 7 -7.45 -72.64 -21.58
CA LYS A 7 -8.38 -71.89 -20.68
C LYS A 7 -7.69 -71.16 -19.54
N HIS A 8 -6.47 -71.54 -19.15
CA HIS A 8 -5.73 -70.91 -18.05
C HIS A 8 -4.95 -69.66 -18.52
N HIS A 9 -4.55 -69.60 -19.78
CA HIS A 9 -3.81 -68.44 -20.30
C HIS A 9 -4.73 -67.25 -20.65
N THR A 10 -5.98 -67.49 -21.04
CA THR A 10 -6.97 -66.45 -21.31
C THR A 10 -7.50 -65.80 -20.01
N ALA A 11 -7.56 -66.54 -18.90
CA ALA A 11 -7.97 -65.98 -17.59
C ALA A 11 -6.87 -65.09 -16.98
N LEU A 12 -5.58 -65.36 -17.22
CA LEU A 12 -4.46 -64.55 -16.70
C LEU A 12 -4.27 -63.24 -17.52
N VAL A 13 -4.59 -63.20 -18.77
CA VAL A 13 -4.50 -62.00 -19.62
C VAL A 13 -5.64 -61.03 -19.32
N VAL A 14 -6.82 -61.52 -18.97
CA VAL A 14 -7.97 -60.66 -18.60
C VAL A 14 -7.78 -60.07 -17.18
N ALA A 15 -7.13 -60.82 -16.27
CA ALA A 15 -6.79 -60.31 -14.93
C ALA A 15 -5.66 -59.23 -14.95
N ALA A 16 -4.73 -59.32 -15.92
CA ALA A 16 -3.64 -58.33 -16.07
C ALA A 16 -4.12 -57.00 -16.75
N LEU A 17 -5.21 -57.02 -17.51
CA LEU A 17 -5.77 -55.81 -18.10
C LEU A 17 -6.72 -55.03 -17.17
N ALA A 18 -7.15 -55.61 -16.05
CA ALA A 18 -8.03 -54.94 -15.09
C ALA A 18 -7.25 -54.08 -14.02
N ILE A 19 -5.92 -54.10 -14.01
CA ILE A 19 -5.08 -53.35 -13.06
C ILE A 19 -4.51 -52.03 -13.64
N ILE A 20 -4.75 -51.71 -14.93
CA ILE A 20 -4.23 -50.48 -15.58
C ILE A 20 -5.25 -49.34 -15.52
N GLY A 21 -6.29 -49.42 -14.77
CA GLY A 21 -7.43 -48.50 -14.83
C GLY A 21 -7.71 -47.60 -13.61
N THR A 22 -6.76 -47.37 -12.67
CA THR A 22 -7.02 -46.37 -11.62
C THR A 22 -5.74 -45.73 -11.10
N THR A 23 -4.93 -45.18 -11.96
CA THR A 23 -4.22 -43.97 -11.55
C THR A 23 -5.16 -42.78 -11.85
N ALA A 24 -6.27 -42.69 -11.13
CA ALA A 24 -6.89 -41.41 -10.94
C ALA A 24 -5.81 -40.52 -10.34
N CYS A 25 -5.26 -39.60 -11.13
CA CYS A 25 -4.51 -38.46 -10.62
C CYS A 25 -5.45 -37.80 -9.61
N ASN A 26 -5.27 -38.13 -8.34
CA ASN A 26 -5.96 -37.45 -7.26
C ASN A 26 -5.30 -36.06 -7.20
N GLU A 27 -5.79 -35.13 -8.07
CA GLU A 27 -5.31 -33.77 -8.01
C GLU A 27 -5.52 -33.27 -6.58
N ARG A 28 -4.42 -32.88 -5.96
CA ARG A 28 -4.45 -32.27 -4.62
C ARG A 28 -5.27 -30.99 -4.72
N LYS A 29 -6.34 -30.88 -3.97
CA LYS A 29 -7.26 -29.73 -3.96
C LYS A 29 -7.31 -29.11 -2.59
N PHE A 30 -7.56 -27.81 -2.60
CA PHE A 30 -8.00 -27.06 -1.42
C PHE A 30 -9.50 -26.79 -1.52
N HIS A 31 -10.11 -26.46 -0.39
CA HIS A 31 -11.53 -26.12 -0.28
C HIS A 31 -11.69 -24.83 0.49
N VAL A 32 -12.61 -23.96 0.04
CA VAL A 32 -13.04 -22.75 0.76
C VAL A 32 -14.55 -22.78 0.82
N ASP A 33 -15.09 -23.06 1.97
CA ASP A 33 -16.52 -23.18 2.18
C ASP A 33 -17.01 -22.36 3.37
N GLY A 34 -18.33 -22.26 3.54
CA GLY A 34 -18.88 -21.55 4.67
C GLY A 34 -20.26 -20.97 4.44
N THR A 35 -20.58 -19.94 5.22
CA THR A 35 -21.87 -19.25 5.16
C THR A 35 -21.70 -17.74 5.30
N ILE A 36 -22.46 -16.98 4.49
CA ILE A 36 -22.60 -15.52 4.64
C ILE A 36 -24.07 -15.21 4.86
N GLU A 37 -24.42 -14.97 6.11
CA GLU A 37 -25.79 -14.64 6.50
C GLU A 37 -26.22 -13.29 5.95
N ASN A 38 -27.52 -13.10 5.77
CA ASN A 38 -28.14 -11.86 5.25
C ASN A 38 -27.66 -11.42 3.86
N ALA A 39 -27.09 -12.35 3.07
CA ALA A 39 -26.56 -12.11 1.74
C ALA A 39 -27.37 -12.79 0.62
N ALA A 40 -28.63 -13.20 0.91
CA ALA A 40 -29.50 -13.84 -0.08
C ALA A 40 -29.56 -13.02 -1.38
N ASP A 41 -29.57 -13.73 -2.52
CA ASP A 41 -29.55 -13.16 -3.87
C ASP A 41 -28.29 -12.35 -4.25
N SER A 42 -27.36 -12.13 -3.34
CA SER A 42 -26.05 -11.52 -3.65
C SER A 42 -25.16 -12.50 -4.41
N THR A 43 -24.28 -11.97 -5.25
CA THR A 43 -23.22 -12.78 -5.89
C THR A 43 -21.95 -12.69 -5.06
N LEU A 44 -21.51 -13.84 -4.54
CA LEU A 44 -20.21 -14.01 -3.91
C LEU A 44 -19.18 -14.37 -4.98
N TYR A 45 -18.14 -13.54 -5.10
CA TYR A 45 -17.02 -13.77 -5.98
C TYR A 45 -15.87 -14.39 -5.20
N PHE A 46 -15.25 -15.41 -5.77
CA PHE A 46 -13.97 -15.97 -5.34
C PHE A 46 -12.91 -15.54 -6.36
N GLU A 47 -11.94 -14.74 -5.91
CA GLU A 47 -10.96 -14.10 -6.79
C GLU A 47 -9.54 -14.41 -6.30
N ASN A 48 -8.63 -14.76 -7.24
CA ASN A 48 -7.19 -14.87 -6.96
C ASN A 48 -6.57 -13.46 -7.01
N MET A 49 -5.72 -13.15 -6.04
CA MET A 49 -4.98 -11.89 -5.95
C MET A 49 -3.63 -12.04 -6.65
N SER A 50 -3.63 -12.05 -7.99
CA SER A 50 -2.40 -12.12 -8.77
C SER A 50 -1.54 -10.86 -8.60
N LEU A 51 -0.27 -10.92 -9.02
CA LEU A 51 0.62 -9.73 -9.00
C LEU A 51 0.10 -8.58 -9.90
N ASN A 52 -0.72 -8.91 -10.91
CA ASN A 52 -1.35 -7.93 -11.80
C ASN A 52 -2.76 -7.48 -11.36
N GLY A 53 -3.16 -7.87 -10.17
CA GLY A 53 -4.46 -7.55 -9.60
C GLY A 53 -5.42 -8.74 -9.49
N PRO A 54 -6.65 -8.50 -9.03
CA PRO A 54 -7.59 -9.57 -8.76
C PRO A 54 -8.14 -10.21 -10.07
N VAL A 55 -8.10 -11.55 -10.11
CA VAL A 55 -8.63 -12.36 -11.21
C VAL A 55 -9.76 -13.22 -10.67
N LYS A 56 -10.93 -13.16 -11.30
CA LYS A 56 -12.07 -14.00 -10.93
C LYS A 56 -11.72 -15.48 -11.18
N VAL A 57 -11.82 -16.30 -10.13
CA VAL A 57 -11.70 -17.76 -10.20
C VAL A 57 -13.08 -18.38 -10.39
N ASP A 58 -14.02 -18.00 -9.50
CA ASP A 58 -15.39 -18.52 -9.50
C ASP A 58 -16.36 -17.52 -8.89
N SER A 59 -17.65 -17.83 -8.94
CA SER A 59 -18.69 -17.07 -8.24
C SER A 59 -19.95 -17.91 -8.03
N VAL A 60 -20.66 -17.63 -6.94
CA VAL A 60 -21.94 -18.27 -6.63
C VAL A 60 -22.97 -17.20 -6.27
N LYS A 61 -24.21 -17.40 -6.72
CA LYS A 61 -25.36 -16.63 -6.24
C LYS A 61 -25.83 -17.29 -4.94
N LEU A 62 -25.77 -16.57 -3.83
CA LEU A 62 -26.10 -17.10 -2.52
C LEU A 62 -27.61 -17.32 -2.38
N SER A 63 -27.94 -18.48 -1.85
CA SER A 63 -29.29 -18.85 -1.43
C SER A 63 -29.66 -18.24 -0.07
N ALA A 64 -30.86 -18.50 0.40
CA ALA A 64 -31.35 -17.92 1.67
C ALA A 64 -30.53 -18.34 2.91
N ASP A 65 -29.89 -19.51 2.87
CA ASP A 65 -29.00 -20.02 3.93
C ASP A 65 -27.59 -19.45 3.85
N GLY A 66 -27.25 -18.72 2.78
CA GLY A 66 -25.96 -18.08 2.57
C GLY A 66 -24.80 -19.05 2.37
N SER A 67 -25.05 -20.33 2.14
CA SER A 67 -23.98 -21.35 1.98
C SER A 67 -23.22 -21.19 0.66
N PHE A 68 -21.92 -21.48 0.68
CA PHE A 68 -21.06 -21.51 -0.49
C PHE A 68 -19.94 -22.56 -0.33
N SER A 69 -19.41 -23.00 -1.46
CA SER A 69 -18.23 -23.86 -1.54
C SER A 69 -17.48 -23.59 -2.84
N PHE A 70 -16.15 -23.42 -2.72
CA PHE A 70 -15.23 -23.27 -3.85
C PHE A 70 -14.08 -24.28 -3.68
N ASP A 71 -13.68 -24.85 -4.79
CA ASP A 71 -12.56 -25.79 -4.86
C ASP A 71 -11.47 -25.21 -5.78
N GLY A 72 -10.23 -25.54 -5.50
CA GLY A 72 -9.12 -25.21 -6.37
C GLY A 72 -8.01 -26.25 -6.30
N LYS A 73 -7.12 -26.21 -7.28
CA LYS A 73 -5.90 -27.00 -7.28
C LYS A 73 -4.96 -26.49 -6.20
N ALA A 74 -4.39 -27.37 -5.38
CA ALA A 74 -3.42 -27.00 -4.36
C ALA A 74 -2.22 -26.28 -4.99
N PRO A 75 -1.84 -25.10 -4.50
CA PRO A 75 -0.69 -24.37 -5.02
C PRO A 75 0.63 -25.01 -4.55
N SER A 76 1.73 -24.66 -5.22
CA SER A 76 3.11 -25.03 -4.85
C SER A 76 3.72 -24.14 -3.78
N ALA A 77 3.20 -22.91 -3.66
CA ALA A 77 3.56 -21.90 -2.67
C ALA A 77 2.30 -21.13 -2.23
N PRO A 78 2.36 -20.35 -1.16
CA PRO A 78 1.19 -19.61 -0.69
C PRO A 78 0.59 -18.72 -1.76
N GLU A 79 -0.70 -18.92 -2.05
CA GLU A 79 -1.50 -18.12 -2.95
C GLU A 79 -2.58 -17.36 -2.19
N PHE A 80 -2.92 -16.16 -2.70
CA PHE A 80 -3.85 -15.25 -2.06
C PHE A 80 -5.14 -15.16 -2.83
N TYR A 81 -6.24 -15.28 -2.13
CA TYR A 81 -7.58 -15.19 -2.64
C TYR A 81 -8.40 -14.20 -1.83
N ARG A 82 -9.54 -13.81 -2.36
CA ARG A 82 -10.53 -13.06 -1.60
C ARG A 82 -11.95 -13.51 -1.92
N LEU A 83 -12.78 -13.49 -0.91
CA LEU A 83 -14.23 -13.58 -1.02
C LEU A 83 -14.78 -12.15 -1.07
N ARG A 84 -15.59 -11.82 -2.08
CA ARG A 84 -16.10 -10.46 -2.26
C ARG A 84 -17.59 -10.43 -2.59
N ILE A 85 -18.33 -9.60 -1.84
CA ILE A 85 -19.70 -9.15 -2.18
C ILE A 85 -19.65 -7.64 -2.23
N ALA A 86 -19.94 -7.03 -3.39
CA ALA A 86 -19.80 -5.59 -3.62
C ALA A 86 -18.42 -5.06 -3.17
N GLY A 87 -18.35 -4.12 -2.22
CA GLY A 87 -17.12 -3.59 -1.64
C GLY A 87 -16.61 -4.31 -0.39
N GLN A 88 -17.30 -5.37 0.08
CA GLN A 88 -16.91 -6.14 1.27
C GLN A 88 -15.98 -7.29 0.89
N ILE A 89 -14.86 -7.42 1.58
CA ILE A 89 -13.79 -8.38 1.22
C ILE A 89 -13.35 -9.15 2.45
N ILE A 90 -13.19 -10.48 2.31
CA ILE A 90 -12.48 -11.35 3.24
C ILE A 90 -11.26 -11.91 2.51
N ASN A 91 -10.07 -11.71 3.06
CA ASN A 91 -8.83 -12.22 2.50
C ASN A 91 -8.56 -13.66 2.96
N ILE A 92 -8.16 -14.50 2.03
CA ILE A 92 -7.85 -15.92 2.22
C ILE A 92 -6.43 -16.18 1.69
N ALA A 93 -5.66 -16.97 2.39
CA ALA A 93 -4.41 -17.54 1.88
C ALA A 93 -4.50 -19.05 1.89
N ILE A 94 -3.99 -19.68 0.84
CA ILE A 94 -3.92 -21.12 0.65
C ILE A 94 -2.48 -21.49 0.34
N ASP A 95 -1.89 -22.39 1.11
CA ASP A 95 -0.52 -22.85 0.88
C ASP A 95 -0.45 -24.34 0.47
N SER A 96 -1.55 -25.07 0.58
CA SER A 96 -1.56 -26.52 0.37
C SER A 96 -2.98 -27.03 0.04
N THR A 97 -3.42 -28.08 0.72
CA THR A 97 -4.71 -28.77 0.53
C THR A 97 -5.68 -28.51 1.68
N GLU A 98 -5.51 -27.40 2.37
CA GLU A 98 -6.36 -27.05 3.49
C GLU A 98 -7.83 -26.84 3.09
N THR A 99 -8.70 -27.04 4.04
CA THR A 99 -10.11 -26.65 3.97
C THR A 99 -10.31 -25.43 4.86
N VAL A 100 -10.56 -24.29 4.26
CA VAL A 100 -10.84 -23.03 4.97
C VAL A 100 -12.33 -22.85 5.10
N ASN A 101 -12.84 -22.78 6.33
CA ASN A 101 -14.24 -22.48 6.59
C ASN A 101 -14.41 -21.03 7.05
N VAL A 102 -15.36 -20.30 6.41
CA VAL A 102 -15.67 -18.91 6.70
C VAL A 102 -17.12 -18.76 7.10
N LYS A 103 -17.36 -18.07 8.22
CA LYS A 103 -18.70 -17.65 8.64
C LYS A 103 -18.72 -16.12 8.77
N ALA A 104 -19.63 -15.47 8.08
CA ALA A 104 -19.73 -14.02 8.06
C ALA A 104 -21.19 -13.56 8.00
N GLN A 105 -21.41 -12.27 8.22
CA GLN A 105 -22.71 -11.63 8.12
C GLN A 105 -22.60 -10.39 7.23
N TYR A 106 -23.43 -10.31 6.19
CA TYR A 106 -23.51 -9.13 5.33
C TYR A 106 -24.45 -8.07 5.94
N PRO A 107 -24.10 -6.76 5.89
CA PRO A 107 -22.98 -6.14 5.17
C PRO A 107 -21.66 -6.02 5.98
N GLY A 108 -21.54 -6.58 7.15
CA GLY A 108 -20.37 -6.47 8.03
C GLY A 108 -19.25 -7.48 7.74
N MET A 109 -19.30 -8.23 6.65
CA MET A 109 -18.42 -9.37 6.40
C MET A 109 -16.92 -9.04 6.36
N ALA A 110 -16.54 -7.82 6.04
CA ALA A 110 -15.13 -7.43 6.00
C ALA A 110 -14.46 -7.36 7.38
N SER A 111 -15.23 -7.14 8.44
CA SER A 111 -14.73 -6.97 9.81
C SER A 111 -15.31 -7.95 10.82
N GLN A 112 -16.49 -8.51 10.52
CA GLN A 112 -17.22 -9.39 11.41
C GLN A 112 -17.37 -10.77 10.75
N TYR A 113 -16.31 -11.56 10.82
CA TYR A 113 -16.30 -12.93 10.30
C TYR A 113 -15.46 -13.85 11.17
N GLU A 114 -15.73 -15.12 11.09
CA GLU A 114 -14.93 -16.20 11.65
C GLU A 114 -14.24 -16.94 10.51
N VAL A 115 -13.02 -17.37 10.73
CA VAL A 115 -12.27 -18.22 9.80
C VAL A 115 -11.59 -19.33 10.58
N SER A 116 -11.62 -20.54 10.04
CA SER A 116 -10.99 -21.72 10.62
C SER A 116 -10.43 -22.63 9.53
N GLY A 117 -9.61 -23.61 9.92
CA GLY A 117 -8.97 -24.56 9.01
C GLY A 117 -7.64 -24.11 8.43
N SER A 118 -7.23 -22.84 8.65
CA SER A 118 -5.92 -22.30 8.27
C SER A 118 -5.42 -21.30 9.31
N ASP A 119 -4.20 -21.50 9.79
CA ASP A 119 -3.53 -20.59 10.71
C ASP A 119 -3.22 -19.26 10.01
N ASP A 120 -2.75 -19.31 8.77
CA ASP A 120 -2.47 -18.09 7.97
C ASP A 120 -3.74 -17.26 7.73
N CYS A 121 -4.88 -17.88 7.43
CA CYS A 121 -6.15 -17.16 7.30
C CYS A 121 -6.57 -16.49 8.62
N THR A 122 -6.33 -17.13 9.76
CA THR A 122 -6.61 -16.55 11.08
C THR A 122 -5.73 -15.32 11.32
N ARG A 123 -4.44 -15.42 11.05
CA ARG A 123 -3.47 -14.30 11.19
C ARG A 123 -3.73 -13.17 10.19
N ILE A 124 -4.14 -13.49 8.96
CA ILE A 124 -4.54 -12.49 7.96
C ILE A 124 -5.78 -11.73 8.41
N LYS A 125 -6.76 -12.41 9.02
CA LYS A 125 -7.92 -11.76 9.64
C LYS A 125 -7.50 -10.78 10.72
N GLU A 126 -6.62 -11.19 11.64
CA GLU A 126 -6.10 -10.32 12.71
C GLU A 126 -5.42 -9.08 12.13
N LEU A 127 -4.53 -9.26 11.14
CA LEU A 127 -3.84 -8.18 10.45
C LEU A 127 -4.81 -7.22 9.74
N ALA A 128 -5.84 -7.76 9.06
CA ALA A 128 -6.84 -6.93 8.37
C ALA A 128 -7.67 -6.10 9.38
N ILE A 129 -8.05 -6.67 10.51
CA ILE A 129 -8.77 -5.95 11.57
C ILE A 129 -7.86 -4.88 12.20
N MET A 130 -6.60 -5.20 12.51
CA MET A 130 -5.64 -4.24 13.04
C MET A 130 -5.41 -3.07 12.08
N GLN A 131 -5.33 -3.32 10.77
CA GLN A 131 -5.19 -2.28 9.75
C GLN A 131 -6.42 -1.38 9.68
N MET A 132 -7.64 -1.92 9.75
CA MET A 132 -8.88 -1.14 9.81
C MET A 132 -8.95 -0.28 11.08
N GLN A 133 -8.50 -0.81 12.22
CA GLN A 133 -8.42 -0.04 13.48
C GLN A 133 -7.42 1.09 13.38
N LEU A 134 -6.24 0.85 12.79
CA LEU A 134 -5.24 1.88 12.53
C LEU A 134 -5.80 2.99 11.64
N GLN A 135 -6.49 2.63 10.54
CA GLN A 135 -7.15 3.61 9.66
C GLN A 135 -8.18 4.45 10.42
N SER A 136 -8.99 3.82 11.26
CA SER A 136 -9.97 4.52 12.08
C SER A 136 -9.30 5.50 13.07
N GLN A 137 -8.22 5.08 13.73
CA GLN A 137 -7.45 5.95 14.64
C GLN A 137 -6.86 7.16 13.90
N ILE A 138 -6.26 6.93 12.73
CA ILE A 138 -5.72 8.00 11.89
C ILE A 138 -6.82 9.01 11.51
N ASN A 139 -7.97 8.52 11.08
CA ASN A 139 -9.09 9.38 10.72
C ASN A 139 -9.60 10.20 11.93
N MET A 140 -9.66 9.61 13.12
CA MET A 140 -10.04 10.35 14.34
C MET A 140 -9.02 11.43 14.70
N ILE A 141 -7.71 11.14 14.58
CA ILE A 141 -6.65 12.12 14.86
C ILE A 141 -6.71 13.26 13.84
N ALA A 142 -6.81 12.92 12.55
CA ALA A 142 -6.84 13.91 11.46
C ALA A 142 -8.06 14.86 11.53
N ASN A 143 -9.19 14.38 12.04
CA ASN A 143 -10.42 15.17 12.18
C ASN A 143 -10.61 15.80 13.56
N ASN A 144 -9.59 15.77 14.43
CA ASN A 144 -9.70 16.33 15.77
C ASN A 144 -9.48 17.86 15.75
N PRO A 145 -10.51 18.68 15.97
CA PRO A 145 -10.40 20.14 15.88
C PRO A 145 -9.58 20.79 17.01
N GLN A 146 -9.21 20.01 18.02
CA GLN A 146 -8.40 20.50 19.14
C GLN A 146 -6.89 20.35 18.92
N LEU A 147 -6.48 19.61 17.86
CA LEU A 147 -5.10 19.38 17.53
C LEU A 147 -4.63 20.36 16.45
N GLY A 148 -3.49 21.00 16.66
CA GLY A 148 -2.78 21.71 15.59
C GLY A 148 -2.09 20.74 14.62
N ALA A 149 -1.70 21.22 13.44
CA ALA A 149 -1.13 20.40 12.37
C ALA A 149 0.07 19.56 12.82
N ASP A 150 0.99 20.14 13.62
CA ASP A 150 2.16 19.41 14.10
C ASP A 150 1.79 18.28 15.08
N ALA A 151 0.83 18.53 15.98
CA ALA A 151 0.34 17.54 16.92
C ALA A 151 -0.42 16.38 16.21
N VAL A 152 -1.14 16.70 15.14
CA VAL A 152 -1.78 15.70 14.26
C VAL A 152 -0.70 14.82 13.62
N ASN A 153 0.32 15.41 13.01
CA ASN A 153 1.44 14.71 12.39
C ASN A 153 2.15 13.75 13.37
N ASP A 154 2.54 14.28 14.54
CA ASP A 154 3.25 13.49 15.55
C ASP A 154 2.39 12.33 16.07
N SER A 155 1.10 12.57 16.26
CA SER A 155 0.16 11.54 16.72
C SER A 155 -0.04 10.45 15.67
N ILE A 156 -0.19 10.81 14.39
CA ILE A 156 -0.33 9.85 13.28
C ILE A 156 0.96 9.03 13.14
N ASN A 157 2.13 9.67 13.14
CA ASN A 157 3.42 8.97 13.12
C ASN A 157 3.52 7.95 14.24
N LYS A 158 3.17 8.33 15.47
CA LYS A 158 3.24 7.46 16.63
C LYS A 158 2.36 6.22 16.50
N VAL A 159 1.14 6.34 16.01
CA VAL A 159 0.25 5.17 15.86
C VAL A 159 0.70 4.27 14.73
N ILE A 160 1.25 4.81 13.62
CA ILE A 160 1.82 4.02 12.52
C ILE A 160 3.07 3.27 12.99
N GLU A 161 4.01 3.92 13.67
CA GLU A 161 5.23 3.27 14.15
C GLU A 161 4.92 2.19 15.20
N ASN A 162 3.95 2.42 16.07
CA ASN A 162 3.48 1.39 16.99
C ASN A 162 2.92 0.17 16.26
N TYR A 163 2.07 0.39 15.26
CA TYR A 163 1.54 -0.67 14.40
C TYR A 163 2.66 -1.45 13.70
N LYS A 164 3.60 -0.74 13.04
CA LYS A 164 4.76 -1.35 12.39
C LYS A 164 5.58 -2.20 13.37
N GLY A 165 5.81 -1.69 14.58
CA GLY A 165 6.52 -2.41 15.63
C GLY A 165 5.86 -3.74 16.01
N ILE A 166 4.54 -3.73 16.20
CA ILE A 166 3.75 -4.93 16.51
C ILE A 166 3.81 -5.93 15.37
N VAL A 167 3.53 -5.48 14.14
CA VAL A 167 3.47 -6.35 12.96
C VAL A 167 4.85 -6.95 12.62
N LYS A 168 5.92 -6.16 12.70
CA LYS A 168 7.30 -6.66 12.54
C LYS A 168 7.60 -7.78 13.53
N THR A 169 7.30 -7.57 14.81
CA THR A 169 7.70 -8.48 15.88
C THR A 169 6.86 -9.75 15.92
N LEU A 170 5.54 -9.62 15.81
CA LEU A 170 4.62 -10.74 16.05
C LEU A 170 4.31 -11.57 14.79
N TYR A 171 4.49 -10.97 13.60
CA TYR A 171 4.17 -11.63 12.34
C TYR A 171 5.41 -11.80 11.47
N ILE A 172 6.02 -10.71 10.99
CA ILE A 172 7.00 -10.75 9.91
C ILE A 172 8.30 -11.44 10.32
N PHE A 173 8.96 -10.98 11.39
CA PHE A 173 10.25 -11.56 11.81
C PHE A 173 10.11 -12.88 12.56
N LYS A 174 8.93 -13.16 13.10
CA LYS A 174 8.68 -14.42 13.80
C LYS A 174 8.59 -15.58 12.81
N GLU A 175 7.87 -15.41 11.70
CA GLU A 175 7.60 -16.46 10.71
C GLU A 175 7.60 -15.88 9.28
N PRO A 176 8.74 -15.42 8.77
CA PRO A 176 8.82 -14.69 7.50
C PRO A 176 8.39 -15.52 6.27
N MET A 177 8.38 -16.87 6.35
CA MET A 177 7.93 -17.75 5.28
C MET A 177 6.39 -17.81 5.16
N LYS A 178 5.66 -17.39 6.18
CA LYS A 178 4.19 -17.50 6.22
C LYS A 178 3.50 -16.56 5.22
N ALA A 179 2.33 -17.01 4.69
CA ALA A 179 1.47 -16.16 3.87
C ALA A 179 1.04 -14.89 4.60
N SER A 180 0.77 -14.97 5.90
CA SER A 180 0.42 -13.82 6.73
C SER A 180 1.54 -12.76 6.78
N SER A 181 2.81 -13.16 6.74
CA SER A 181 3.94 -12.23 6.68
C SER A 181 4.04 -11.52 5.33
N TYR A 182 3.83 -12.24 4.24
CA TYR A 182 3.70 -11.64 2.90
C TYR A 182 2.53 -10.64 2.86
N PHE A 183 1.37 -11.03 3.32
CA PHE A 183 0.18 -10.17 3.37
C PHE A 183 0.43 -8.88 4.15
N ALA A 184 1.15 -8.95 5.27
CA ALA A 184 1.47 -7.80 6.11
C ALA A 184 2.29 -6.72 5.37
N LEU A 185 3.18 -7.12 4.44
CA LEU A 185 4.01 -6.18 3.66
C LEU A 185 3.19 -5.26 2.76
N PHE A 186 2.06 -5.77 2.24
CA PHE A 186 1.25 -5.07 1.24
C PHE A 186 0.00 -4.39 1.81
N GLN A 187 -0.10 -4.31 3.15
CA GLN A 187 -1.16 -3.55 3.78
C GLN A 187 -1.01 -2.05 3.53
N THR A 188 -2.14 -1.39 3.29
CA THR A 188 -2.17 0.02 2.94
C THR A 188 -3.04 0.83 3.89
N LEU A 189 -2.77 2.13 3.95
CA LEU A 189 -3.65 3.14 4.53
C LEU A 189 -4.20 4.03 3.42
N TYR A 190 -5.43 4.46 3.59
CA TYR A 190 -6.06 5.39 2.67
C TYR A 190 -5.91 6.82 3.20
N ALA A 191 -5.22 7.67 2.45
CA ALA A 191 -5.01 9.07 2.80
C ALA A 191 -4.98 9.93 1.55
N GLY A 192 -5.61 11.09 1.60
CA GLY A 192 -5.58 12.04 0.49
C GLY A 192 -6.13 11.53 -0.85
N GLY A 193 -7.03 10.54 -0.84
CA GLY A 193 -7.59 9.93 -2.05
C GLY A 193 -6.74 8.78 -2.61
N GLN A 194 -5.73 8.31 -1.89
CA GLN A 194 -4.78 7.28 -2.33
C GLN A 194 -4.58 6.19 -1.29
N SER A 195 -4.21 4.99 -1.76
CA SER A 195 -3.71 3.89 -0.93
C SER A 195 -2.18 3.96 -0.86
N LEU A 196 -1.65 4.05 0.35
CA LEU A 196 -0.22 4.14 0.62
C LEU A 196 0.23 2.94 1.44
N LEU A 197 1.33 2.29 1.07
CA LEU A 197 1.89 1.17 1.82
C LEU A 197 2.25 1.60 3.24
N ILE A 198 1.88 0.79 4.24
CA ILE A 198 2.30 0.99 5.64
C ILE A 198 3.81 0.73 5.76
N PHE A 199 4.30 -0.37 5.19
CA PHE A 199 5.72 -0.64 5.01
C PHE A 199 6.14 -0.17 3.63
N ASN A 200 6.88 0.93 3.54
CA ASN A 200 7.28 1.49 2.25
C ASN A 200 8.79 1.28 1.99
N PRO A 201 9.17 0.27 1.21
CA PRO A 201 10.57 -0.04 0.95
C PRO A 201 11.28 1.04 0.13
N ARG A 202 10.56 1.92 -0.57
CA ARG A 202 11.16 3.01 -1.36
C ARG A 202 11.61 4.20 -0.52
N SER A 203 11.10 4.33 0.71
CA SER A 203 11.34 5.51 1.56
C SER A 203 12.12 5.21 2.84
N SER A 204 12.06 3.98 3.34
CA SER A 204 12.62 3.60 4.62
C SER A 204 13.59 2.43 4.50
N ALA A 205 14.83 2.64 4.96
CA ALA A 205 15.84 1.57 5.04
C ALA A 205 15.39 0.43 5.97
N GLU A 206 14.63 0.74 7.02
CA GLU A 206 14.08 -0.27 7.91
C GLU A 206 12.98 -1.09 7.22
N ASP A 207 12.13 -0.46 6.41
CA ASP A 207 11.11 -1.18 5.66
C ASP A 207 11.72 -2.06 4.55
N VAL A 208 12.80 -1.60 3.90
CA VAL A 208 13.57 -2.47 2.97
C VAL A 208 14.03 -3.76 3.66
N LYS A 209 14.53 -3.68 4.89
CA LYS A 209 14.95 -4.87 5.66
C LYS A 209 13.79 -5.83 5.91
N VAL A 210 12.60 -5.29 6.14
CA VAL A 210 11.38 -6.09 6.37
C VAL A 210 11.01 -6.86 5.09
N PHE A 211 11.00 -6.19 3.93
CA PHE A 211 10.79 -6.86 2.64
C PHE A 211 11.88 -7.88 2.33
N ALA A 212 13.16 -7.55 2.55
CA ALA A 212 14.28 -8.44 2.32
C ALA A 212 14.23 -9.71 3.19
N ALA A 213 13.78 -9.60 4.45
CA ALA A 213 13.64 -10.74 5.33
C ALA A 213 12.60 -11.74 4.83
N VAL A 214 11.45 -11.27 4.36
CA VAL A 214 10.41 -12.13 3.78
C VAL A 214 10.89 -12.70 2.44
N ALA A 215 11.48 -11.88 1.56
CA ALA A 215 12.02 -12.33 0.27
C ALA A 215 13.03 -13.47 0.44
N THR A 216 14.04 -13.30 1.31
CA THR A 216 15.05 -14.33 1.58
C THR A 216 14.44 -15.62 2.13
N SER A 217 13.42 -15.51 2.98
CA SER A 217 12.72 -16.66 3.51
C SER A 217 11.91 -17.38 2.42
N TRP A 218 11.21 -16.62 1.56
CA TRP A 218 10.45 -17.19 0.45
C TRP A 218 11.33 -17.88 -0.58
N ASP A 219 12.51 -17.32 -0.92
CA ASP A 219 13.51 -17.97 -1.80
C ASP A 219 13.95 -19.34 -1.24
N THR A 220 13.97 -19.46 0.09
CA THR A 220 14.40 -20.70 0.76
C THR A 220 13.29 -21.75 0.79
N PHE A 221 12.06 -21.35 1.10
CA PHE A 221 10.94 -22.26 1.30
C PHE A 221 10.12 -22.51 0.03
N TYR A 222 10.10 -21.55 -0.88
CA TYR A 222 9.36 -21.57 -2.14
C TYR A 222 10.25 -21.11 -3.31
N PRO A 223 11.31 -21.85 -3.64
CA PRO A 223 12.27 -21.46 -4.65
C PRO A 223 11.62 -21.33 -6.04
N ASN A 224 12.02 -20.31 -6.79
CA ASN A 224 11.56 -19.98 -8.16
C ASN A 224 10.06 -19.63 -8.26
N GLU A 225 9.41 -19.27 -7.16
CA GLU A 225 8.03 -18.80 -7.20
C GLU A 225 7.96 -17.30 -7.50
N GLU A 226 7.05 -16.90 -8.39
CA GLU A 226 6.93 -15.54 -8.91
C GLU A 226 6.80 -14.48 -7.82
N ARG A 227 6.11 -14.79 -6.72
CA ARG A 227 5.94 -13.88 -5.59
C ARG A 227 7.24 -13.66 -4.81
N GLY A 228 8.09 -14.67 -4.68
CA GLY A 228 9.41 -14.58 -4.08
C GLY A 228 10.32 -13.68 -4.92
N GLU A 229 10.38 -13.93 -6.24
CA GLU A 229 11.14 -13.11 -7.18
C GLU A 229 10.68 -11.64 -7.17
N ASN A 230 9.37 -11.40 -7.12
CA ASN A 230 8.83 -10.04 -7.02
C ASN A 230 9.25 -9.33 -5.71
N LEU A 231 9.20 -10.01 -4.56
CA LEU A 231 9.68 -9.45 -3.30
C LEU A 231 11.17 -9.11 -3.34
N HIS A 232 11.97 -9.98 -3.95
CA HIS A 232 13.41 -9.77 -4.14
C HIS A 232 13.68 -8.50 -4.96
N ASN A 233 12.96 -8.34 -6.07
CA ASN A 233 13.04 -7.15 -6.91
C ASN A 233 12.62 -5.88 -6.15
N ILE A 234 11.52 -5.92 -5.40
CA ILE A 234 11.06 -4.80 -4.57
C ILE A 234 12.14 -4.41 -3.53
N ALA A 235 12.79 -5.37 -2.89
CA ALA A 235 13.83 -5.10 -1.90
C ALA A 235 15.08 -4.47 -2.55
N ILE A 236 15.52 -4.97 -3.73
CA ILE A 236 16.66 -4.41 -4.47
C ILE A 236 16.36 -2.98 -4.94
N GLU A 237 15.21 -2.74 -5.54
CA GLU A 237 14.78 -1.41 -5.98
C GLU A 237 14.68 -0.45 -4.78
N GLY A 238 14.08 -0.89 -3.68
CA GLY A 238 14.00 -0.13 -2.44
C GLY A 238 15.38 0.27 -1.90
N MET A 239 16.37 -0.64 -1.91
CA MET A 239 17.75 -0.30 -1.52
C MET A 239 18.37 0.79 -2.40
N LYS A 240 18.13 0.75 -3.71
CA LYS A 240 18.60 1.78 -4.64
C LYS A 240 17.95 3.12 -4.34
N ASP A 241 16.62 3.15 -4.18
CA ASP A 241 15.84 4.35 -3.90
C ASP A 241 16.28 4.99 -2.58
N VAL A 242 16.38 4.21 -1.50
CA VAL A 242 16.83 4.70 -0.19
C VAL A 242 18.26 5.28 -0.25
N ARG A 243 19.19 4.64 -0.96
CA ARG A 243 20.55 5.18 -1.15
C ARG A 243 20.54 6.51 -1.91
N LEU A 244 19.72 6.60 -2.95
CA LEU A 244 19.57 7.84 -3.72
C LEU A 244 18.99 8.97 -2.85
N LEU A 245 17.98 8.66 -2.03
CA LEU A 245 17.40 9.59 -1.07
C LEU A 245 18.42 10.06 -0.04
N GLN A 246 19.17 9.15 0.56
CA GLN A 246 20.21 9.46 1.54
C GLN A 246 21.30 10.32 0.93
N SER A 247 21.73 10.06 -0.30
CA SER A 247 22.74 10.86 -1.00
C SER A 247 22.25 12.28 -1.29
N ARG A 248 20.96 12.45 -1.60
CA ARG A 248 20.33 13.78 -1.81
C ARG A 248 20.11 14.53 -0.49
N MET A 249 19.83 13.83 0.61
CA MET A 249 19.65 14.43 1.94
C MET A 249 20.98 14.75 2.65
N ALA A 250 22.07 14.08 2.31
CA ALA A 250 23.40 14.30 2.89
C ALA A 250 24.07 15.62 2.45
N GLY A 251 23.48 16.33 1.50
CA GLY A 251 23.99 17.61 1.00
C GLY A 251 23.43 18.80 1.74
N THR A 252 24.18 19.34 2.66
CA THR A 252 24.12 20.70 3.24
C THR A 252 23.07 20.95 4.34
N THR A 253 23.52 21.00 5.58
CA THR A 253 22.82 21.70 6.68
C THR A 253 22.74 23.19 6.35
N ILE A 254 21.51 23.73 6.24
CA ILE A 254 21.29 25.15 6.02
C ILE A 254 21.28 25.88 7.38
N ASP A 255 22.16 26.86 7.50
CA ASP A 255 22.14 27.77 8.65
C ASP A 255 20.95 28.74 8.52
N ALA A 256 19.93 28.54 9.35
CA ALA A 256 18.70 29.34 9.32
C ALA A 256 18.95 30.85 9.48
N SER A 257 20.07 31.25 10.12
CA SER A 257 20.45 32.67 10.30
C SER A 257 20.93 33.34 9.01
N LYS A 258 21.30 32.57 7.99
CA LYS A 258 21.81 33.06 6.69
C LYS A 258 20.75 33.06 5.59
N VAL A 259 19.50 32.70 5.89
CA VAL A 259 18.41 32.72 4.91
C VAL A 259 17.99 34.20 4.67
N GLN A 260 18.36 34.76 3.52
CA GLN A 260 17.85 36.05 3.09
C GLN A 260 16.58 35.85 2.26
N THR A 261 15.49 36.50 2.66
CA THR A 261 14.20 36.48 1.97
C THR A 261 14.03 37.83 1.26
N THR A 262 14.35 37.90 -0.02
CA THR A 262 14.14 39.11 -0.82
C THR A 262 13.58 38.76 -2.20
N GLY A 263 12.35 39.24 -2.47
CA GLY A 263 11.73 39.24 -3.81
C GLY A 263 11.15 37.90 -4.26
N ILE A 264 10.49 37.95 -5.43
CA ILE A 264 10.00 36.77 -6.11
C ILE A 264 11.15 36.05 -6.82
N ILE A 265 11.28 34.76 -6.59
CA ILE A 265 12.14 33.86 -7.38
C ILE A 265 11.20 33.00 -8.22
N ASP A 266 10.87 33.47 -9.43
CA ASP A 266 9.94 32.78 -10.30
C ASP A 266 10.59 31.61 -11.04
N PHE A 267 9.83 30.56 -11.26
CA PHE A 267 10.21 29.41 -12.08
C PHE A 267 8.96 28.72 -12.63
N THR A 268 9.17 27.91 -13.67
CA THR A 268 8.09 27.16 -14.33
C THR A 268 8.46 25.70 -14.40
N LEU A 269 7.51 24.82 -13.98
CA LEU A 269 7.63 23.36 -14.05
C LEU A 269 6.36 22.77 -14.67
N ALA A 270 6.49 21.58 -15.25
CA ALA A 270 5.35 20.81 -15.72
C ALA A 270 4.58 20.20 -14.53
N ASP A 271 3.25 20.34 -14.54
CA ASP A 271 2.38 19.65 -13.59
C ASP A 271 2.19 18.16 -13.97
N ASN A 272 1.45 17.41 -13.14
CA ASN A 272 1.20 15.99 -13.35
C ASN A 272 0.35 15.67 -14.60
N LYS A 273 -0.19 16.70 -15.27
CA LYS A 273 -0.90 16.63 -16.55
C LYS A 273 -0.07 17.12 -17.73
N GLY A 274 1.19 17.50 -17.48
CA GLY A 274 2.12 18.03 -18.50
C GLY A 274 1.94 19.53 -18.81
N VAL A 275 1.09 20.24 -18.06
CA VAL A 275 0.88 21.69 -18.27
C VAL A 275 1.96 22.47 -17.53
N GLN A 276 2.58 23.45 -18.23
CA GLN A 276 3.56 24.34 -17.62
C GLN A 276 2.90 25.29 -16.62
N ARG A 277 3.38 25.26 -15.38
CA ARG A 277 2.89 26.09 -14.27
C ARG A 277 4.02 26.97 -13.77
N SER A 278 3.86 28.28 -13.85
CA SER A 278 4.78 29.23 -13.19
C SER A 278 4.31 29.51 -11.77
N LEU A 279 5.24 29.71 -10.85
CA LEU A 279 4.91 30.09 -9.47
C LEU A 279 4.17 31.43 -9.45
N SER A 280 4.59 32.36 -10.29
CA SER A 280 3.97 33.70 -10.46
C SER A 280 2.52 33.64 -10.96
N SER A 281 2.07 32.52 -11.55
CA SER A 281 0.66 32.36 -11.93
C SER A 281 -0.29 32.33 -10.75
N LEU A 282 0.22 32.13 -9.53
CA LEU A 282 -0.56 32.09 -8.27
C LEU A 282 -0.62 33.48 -7.58
N LYS A 283 -0.11 34.56 -8.17
CA LYS A 283 -0.26 35.88 -7.62
C LYS A 283 -1.71 36.22 -7.28
N GLY A 284 -1.89 36.87 -6.16
CA GLY A 284 -3.22 37.14 -5.57
C GLY A 284 -3.60 36.18 -4.44
N ASN A 285 -2.89 35.07 -4.34
CA ASN A 285 -3.06 34.09 -3.27
C ASN A 285 -1.86 34.08 -2.31
N VAL A 286 -2.09 33.73 -1.07
CA VAL A 286 -1.05 33.30 -0.15
C VAL A 286 -0.62 31.90 -0.58
N VAL A 287 0.66 31.68 -0.86
CA VAL A 287 1.14 30.42 -1.44
C VAL A 287 2.04 29.66 -0.47
N LEU A 288 1.75 28.40 -0.24
CA LEU A 288 2.69 27.46 0.37
C LEU A 288 3.45 26.76 -0.75
N LEU A 289 4.73 27.12 -0.93
CA LEU A 289 5.65 26.43 -1.84
C LEU A 289 6.28 25.25 -1.08
N ASP A 290 5.89 24.03 -1.41
CA ASP A 290 6.29 22.80 -0.73
C ASP A 290 7.22 21.95 -1.59
N PHE A 291 8.47 21.77 -1.16
CA PHE A 291 9.41 20.81 -1.75
C PHE A 291 9.23 19.46 -1.08
N HIS A 292 8.75 18.50 -1.83
CA HIS A 292 8.24 17.23 -1.31
C HIS A 292 8.90 16.02 -1.96
N LEU A 293 8.86 14.92 -1.23
CA LEU A 293 9.28 13.60 -1.68
C LEU A 293 8.23 12.59 -1.26
N PHE A 294 7.42 12.12 -2.21
CA PHE A 294 6.35 11.15 -1.95
C PHE A 294 6.89 9.80 -1.47
N ALA A 295 8.08 9.43 -1.91
CA ALA A 295 8.77 8.24 -1.44
C ALA A 295 9.32 8.35 0.00
N ASN A 296 9.13 9.48 0.70
CA ASN A 296 9.52 9.64 2.11
C ASN A 296 8.52 8.93 3.04
N GLU A 297 9.02 8.30 4.11
CA GLU A 297 8.20 7.60 5.10
C GLU A 297 7.13 8.47 5.77
N LYS A 298 7.38 9.79 5.88
CA LYS A 298 6.47 10.78 6.48
C LYS A 298 5.58 11.48 5.44
N SER A 299 5.66 11.07 4.17
CA SER A 299 4.93 11.72 3.08
C SER A 299 3.42 11.72 3.30
N MET A 300 2.88 10.60 3.76
CA MET A 300 1.44 10.46 4.00
C MET A 300 0.91 11.49 5.00
N GLN A 301 1.58 11.63 6.14
CA GLN A 301 1.18 12.59 7.19
C GLN A 301 1.25 14.03 6.68
N ARG A 302 2.30 14.33 5.92
CA ARG A 302 2.46 15.65 5.32
C ARG A 302 1.35 15.97 4.33
N ILE A 303 0.99 15.05 3.45
CA ILE A 303 -0.11 15.23 2.49
C ILE A 303 -1.44 15.45 3.21
N MET A 304 -1.69 14.74 4.31
CA MET A 304 -2.90 14.94 5.13
C MET A 304 -2.92 16.35 5.73
N MET A 305 -1.82 16.81 6.33
CA MET A 305 -1.67 18.17 6.85
C MET A 305 -1.90 19.23 5.77
N LEU A 306 -1.26 19.08 4.62
CA LEU A 306 -1.40 20.01 3.49
C LEU A 306 -2.86 20.07 2.99
N ARG A 307 -3.56 18.93 2.96
CA ARG A 307 -4.96 18.87 2.55
C ARG A 307 -5.87 19.57 3.56
N GLU A 308 -5.58 19.44 4.85
CA GLU A 308 -6.33 20.15 5.89
C GLU A 308 -6.17 21.67 5.76
N LEU A 309 -4.94 22.14 5.60
CA LEU A 309 -4.66 23.56 5.35
C LEU A 309 -5.35 24.07 4.07
N TYR A 310 -5.28 23.28 3.00
CA TYR A 310 -5.93 23.61 1.74
C TYR A 310 -7.46 23.72 1.90
N ASN A 311 -8.09 22.73 2.48
CA ASN A 311 -9.54 22.73 2.71
C ASN A 311 -9.99 23.92 3.58
N LYS A 312 -9.17 24.29 4.56
CA LYS A 312 -9.49 25.36 5.51
C LYS A 312 -9.34 26.76 4.91
N TYR A 313 -8.35 26.98 4.04
CA TYR A 313 -7.96 28.33 3.63
C TYR A 313 -8.07 28.61 2.13
N HIS A 314 -8.26 27.62 1.29
CA HIS A 314 -8.30 27.81 -0.18
C HIS A 314 -9.38 28.80 -0.59
N ALA A 315 -10.59 28.69 -0.03
CA ALA A 315 -11.69 29.64 -0.33
C ALA A 315 -11.39 31.08 0.09
N ALA A 316 -10.42 31.31 1.00
CA ALA A 316 -9.98 32.61 1.44
C ALA A 316 -8.77 33.15 0.66
N GLY A 317 -8.30 32.44 -0.36
CA GLY A 317 -7.18 32.87 -1.19
C GLY A 317 -5.84 32.24 -0.79
N PHE A 318 -5.86 31.01 -0.30
CA PHE A 318 -4.64 30.21 -0.05
C PHE A 318 -4.46 29.15 -1.14
N GLU A 319 -3.22 28.94 -1.58
CA GLU A 319 -2.89 27.95 -2.60
C GLU A 319 -1.64 27.17 -2.20
N ILE A 320 -1.48 25.97 -2.74
CA ILE A 320 -0.28 25.15 -2.58
C ILE A 320 0.37 24.94 -3.96
N TYR A 321 1.66 25.25 -4.05
CA TYR A 321 2.51 24.87 -5.17
C TYR A 321 3.51 23.84 -4.68
N GLN A 322 3.28 22.57 -5.03
CA GLN A 322 4.10 21.45 -4.59
C GLN A 322 5.10 21.04 -5.67
N VAL A 323 6.35 20.94 -5.28
CA VAL A 323 7.48 20.54 -6.14
C VAL A 323 8.02 19.21 -5.65
N SER A 324 7.75 18.14 -6.37
CA SER A 324 8.30 16.81 -6.07
C SER A 324 9.74 16.68 -6.57
N VAL A 325 10.55 15.99 -5.80
CA VAL A 325 11.90 15.53 -6.18
C VAL A 325 11.97 14.02 -6.36
N ASP A 326 10.81 13.35 -6.47
CA ASP A 326 10.77 11.91 -6.71
C ASP A 326 11.46 11.56 -8.04
N PRO A 327 12.34 10.56 -8.07
CA PRO A 327 13.04 10.18 -9.29
C PRO A 327 12.12 9.51 -10.31
N ASP A 328 11.12 8.76 -9.85
CA ASP A 328 10.16 8.03 -10.67
C ASP A 328 8.96 8.90 -11.01
N GLU A 329 8.85 9.27 -12.29
CA GLU A 329 7.77 10.11 -12.81
C GLU A 329 6.41 9.40 -12.74
N HIS A 330 6.35 8.10 -13.02
CA HIS A 330 5.11 7.34 -12.99
C HIS A 330 4.57 7.25 -11.56
N PHE A 331 5.46 6.94 -10.61
CA PHE A 331 5.13 6.93 -9.19
C PHE A 331 4.59 8.29 -8.75
N TRP A 332 5.30 9.39 -9.04
CA TRP A 332 4.87 10.73 -8.72
C TRP A 332 3.50 11.09 -9.32
N LYS A 333 3.26 10.80 -10.61
CA LYS A 333 1.96 11.04 -11.26
C LYS A 333 0.83 10.29 -10.56
N THR A 334 1.08 9.06 -10.16
CA THR A 334 0.12 8.24 -9.41
C THR A 334 -0.19 8.87 -8.06
N GLN A 335 0.85 9.32 -7.33
CA GLN A 335 0.70 9.93 -6.00
C GLN A 335 -0.03 11.29 -6.04
N THR A 336 0.07 12.01 -7.13
CA THR A 336 -0.50 13.37 -7.26
C THR A 336 -1.83 13.45 -7.99
N ALA A 337 -2.31 12.35 -8.57
CA ALA A 337 -3.51 12.33 -9.43
C ALA A 337 -4.78 12.89 -8.76
N ALA A 338 -4.94 12.70 -7.44
CA ALA A 338 -6.11 13.13 -6.66
C ALA A 338 -5.84 14.35 -5.78
N LEU A 339 -4.70 15.01 -5.91
CA LEU A 339 -4.38 16.22 -5.13
C LEU A 339 -5.09 17.43 -5.75
N PRO A 340 -5.71 18.31 -4.92
CA PRO A 340 -6.50 19.44 -5.42
C PRO A 340 -5.66 20.66 -5.81
N TRP A 341 -4.38 20.69 -5.46
CA TRP A 341 -3.45 21.80 -5.69
C TRP A 341 -2.49 21.58 -6.86
N VAL A 342 -1.66 22.56 -7.16
CA VAL A 342 -0.63 22.48 -8.19
C VAL A 342 0.47 21.52 -7.75
N SER A 343 0.61 20.40 -8.44
CA SER A 343 1.66 19.40 -8.18
C SER A 343 2.59 19.29 -9.38
N THR A 344 3.86 19.67 -9.19
CA THR A 344 4.92 19.67 -10.20
C THR A 344 6.08 18.77 -9.78
N ARG A 345 7.02 18.50 -10.69
CA ARG A 345 8.20 17.69 -10.40
C ARG A 345 9.45 18.28 -11.03
N VAL A 346 10.56 18.23 -10.31
CA VAL A 346 11.88 18.54 -10.89
C VAL A 346 12.46 17.28 -11.54
N ASP A 347 13.04 17.45 -12.71
CA ASP A 347 13.82 16.45 -13.44
C ASP A 347 15.30 16.88 -13.54
N GLU A 348 16.10 16.16 -14.32
CA GLU A 348 17.52 16.45 -14.50
C GLU A 348 17.77 17.87 -15.05
N ASN A 349 16.86 18.38 -15.88
CA ASN A 349 17.00 19.69 -16.53
C ASN A 349 16.52 20.84 -15.62
N THR A 350 15.64 20.54 -14.66
CA THR A 350 14.97 21.54 -13.82
C THR A 350 15.48 21.59 -12.39
N GLN A 351 16.49 20.79 -12.03
CA GLN A 351 17.10 20.76 -10.67
C GLN A 351 17.60 22.12 -10.17
N LYS A 352 17.87 23.08 -11.06
CA LYS A 352 18.24 24.46 -10.70
C LYS A 352 17.23 25.13 -9.76
N VAL A 353 15.96 24.72 -9.79
CA VAL A 353 14.91 25.24 -8.89
C VAL A 353 15.26 24.97 -7.42
N LEU A 354 15.85 23.82 -7.11
CA LEU A 354 16.31 23.51 -5.75
C LEU A 354 17.42 24.45 -5.28
N GLN A 355 18.33 24.80 -6.19
CA GLN A 355 19.43 25.74 -5.89
C GLN A 355 18.91 27.18 -5.72
N LEU A 356 17.94 27.63 -6.54
CA LEU A 356 17.32 28.94 -6.44
C LEU A 356 16.69 29.19 -5.06
N TYR A 357 16.08 28.18 -4.47
CA TYR A 357 15.46 28.25 -3.15
C TYR A 357 16.37 27.74 -2.03
N ASN A 358 17.64 27.44 -2.34
CA ASN A 358 18.59 26.87 -1.39
C ASN A 358 18.00 25.68 -0.60
N VAL A 359 17.40 24.73 -1.34
CA VAL A 359 16.77 23.52 -0.78
C VAL A 359 17.85 22.49 -0.54
N GLY A 360 18.31 22.36 0.71
CA GLY A 360 19.35 21.40 1.11
C GLY A 360 18.82 20.15 1.77
N GLN A 361 17.56 20.15 2.20
CA GLN A 361 16.89 18.97 2.76
C GLN A 361 15.40 18.95 2.38
N ILE A 362 14.79 17.78 2.39
CA ILE A 362 13.39 17.56 2.02
C ILE A 362 12.75 16.68 3.12
N PRO A 363 11.52 17.03 3.55
CA PRO A 363 10.70 18.14 3.05
C PRO A 363 11.18 19.50 3.56
N THR A 364 10.93 20.55 2.76
CA THR A 364 11.06 21.94 3.17
C THR A 364 9.97 22.78 2.49
N PHE A 365 9.54 23.87 3.11
CA PHE A 365 8.53 24.73 2.51
C PHE A 365 8.81 26.20 2.78
N PHE A 366 8.19 27.03 1.95
CA PHE A 366 8.23 28.49 2.05
C PHE A 366 6.79 29.01 2.03
N LEU A 367 6.53 30.00 2.85
CA LEU A 367 5.28 30.74 2.82
C LEU A 367 5.49 32.04 2.05
N LEU A 368 4.65 32.29 1.05
CA LEU A 368 4.73 33.43 0.16
C LEU A 368 3.49 34.32 0.35
N ASP A 369 3.69 35.63 0.22
CA ASP A 369 2.61 36.62 0.22
C ASP A 369 1.81 36.62 -1.10
N LYS A 370 0.77 37.46 -1.18
CA LYS A 370 -0.09 37.61 -2.39
C LYS A 370 0.66 38.13 -3.61
N ASN A 371 1.88 38.66 -3.46
CA ASN A 371 2.77 39.06 -4.54
C ASN A 371 3.74 37.94 -4.95
N CYS A 372 3.66 36.77 -4.33
CA CYS A 372 4.58 35.63 -4.42
C CYS A 372 5.99 35.95 -3.91
N ASN A 373 6.15 36.92 -3.00
CA ASN A 373 7.42 37.11 -2.31
C ASN A 373 7.54 36.11 -1.17
N VAL A 374 8.73 35.58 -0.98
CA VAL A 374 9.00 34.67 0.17
C VAL A 374 8.95 35.51 1.45
N VAL A 375 8.04 35.12 2.36
CA VAL A 375 7.89 35.78 3.68
C VAL A 375 8.65 35.00 4.75
N LYS A 376 8.48 33.70 4.79
CA LYS A 376 9.12 32.81 5.77
C LYS A 376 9.46 31.45 5.18
N ARG A 377 10.48 30.85 5.74
CA ARG A 377 10.83 29.44 5.51
C ARG A 377 10.38 28.59 6.70
N ASP A 378 10.19 27.29 6.50
CA ASP A 378 9.76 26.28 7.48
C ASP A 378 10.41 26.41 8.85
N VAL A 379 11.74 26.55 8.90
CA VAL A 379 12.52 26.73 10.14
C VAL A 379 12.19 28.02 10.93
N GLN A 380 11.52 28.98 10.32
CA GLN A 380 11.08 30.24 10.91
C GLN A 380 9.62 30.23 11.37
N ILE A 381 8.87 29.16 11.02
CA ILE A 381 7.44 29.03 11.25
C ILE A 381 7.21 28.07 12.43
N LYS A 382 6.58 28.59 13.50
CA LYS A 382 6.21 27.79 14.67
C LYS A 382 4.76 27.32 14.61
N ASP A 383 3.90 28.10 13.97
CA ASP A 383 2.47 27.81 13.81
C ASP A 383 2.06 28.24 12.40
N ILE A 384 1.93 27.26 11.52
CA ILE A 384 1.61 27.51 10.10
C ILE A 384 0.19 28.08 9.92
N ASP A 385 -0.77 27.69 10.75
CA ASP A 385 -2.13 28.21 10.74
C ASP A 385 -2.16 29.72 11.03
N ALA A 386 -1.44 30.16 12.07
CA ALA A 386 -1.35 31.57 12.43
C ALA A 386 -0.67 32.40 11.33
N GLU A 387 0.38 31.85 10.72
CA GLU A 387 1.12 32.54 9.65
C GLU A 387 0.27 32.70 8.37
N ILE A 388 -0.46 31.65 7.95
CA ILE A 388 -1.37 31.73 6.81
C ILE A 388 -2.45 32.78 7.06
N LYS A 389 -3.11 32.74 8.24
CA LYS A 389 -4.14 33.73 8.60
C LYS A 389 -3.63 35.18 8.59
N ALA A 390 -2.39 35.39 8.98
CA ALA A 390 -1.80 36.74 9.01
C ALA A 390 -1.56 37.32 7.61
N LEU A 391 -1.50 36.48 6.57
CA LEU A 391 -1.25 36.88 5.17
C LEU A 391 -2.53 36.93 4.32
N LEU A 392 -3.60 36.22 4.72
CA LEU A 392 -4.92 36.24 4.06
C LEU A 392 -5.62 37.56 4.22
#